data_c5f95cffc9279f7ec3d04a50867befc2
#
_entry.id   c5f95cffc9279f7ec3d04a50867befc2
#
_cell.length_a   1.000
_cell.length_b   1.000
_cell.length_c   1.000
_cell.angle_alpha   90.00
_cell.angle_beta   90.00
_cell.angle_gamma   90.00
#
_symmetry.space_group_name_H-M   'P 1'
#
loop_
_entity.id
_entity.type
_entity.pdbx_description
1 polymer ?
#
loop_
_entity_poly.entity_id
_entity_poly.type
_entity_poly.pdbx_seq_one_letter_code
_entity_poly.pdbx_strand_id
1 'polypeptide(L)'
;DLEPEWKCPEQFTNTMILMENFTMELLEPVENVGSRVVLQLHGGGYIATMKNAYRSFAALYSELGGNCRVLTIEYRVAPEHPYPAALEDTIAAYHWLLEQGYPAEKIVVAGDSAGGGLALALCLWLKNHKEPLPSGVIAMSPWTDLTISGESVETNFEKDPLFGKTRDSMLYNKDYLGDNDPTNEYISPLFGDYEGFPPLLIQVGSYEMLL
;
A
#
# COMPACT_ATOMS: atom_id res chain seq x y z
N ASP A 1 7.20 22.59 -0.62
CA ASP A 1 5.77 22.91 -0.57
C ASP A 1 5.23 22.46 0.77
N LEU A 2 4.63 23.40 1.51
CA LEU A 2 3.96 23.09 2.77
C LEU A 2 2.61 22.45 2.41
N GLU A 3 2.46 21.17 2.73
CA GLU A 3 1.15 20.52 2.63
C GLU A 3 0.13 21.25 3.54
N PRO A 4 -1.11 21.52 3.06
CA PRO A 4 -2.14 22.06 3.93
C PRO A 4 -2.35 21.15 5.15
N GLU A 5 -2.56 21.78 6.31
CA GLU A 5 -2.92 21.02 7.52
C GLU A 5 -4.21 20.23 7.28
N TRP A 6 -4.15 18.92 7.48
CA TRP A 6 -5.35 18.09 7.40
C TRP A 6 -6.13 18.19 8.72
N LYS A 7 -7.44 18.39 8.59
CA LYS A 7 -8.35 18.38 9.73
C LYS A 7 -9.24 17.16 9.63
N CYS A 8 -9.27 16.35 10.70
CA CYS A 8 -10.17 15.22 10.78
C CYS A 8 -11.62 15.70 10.68
N PRO A 9 -12.42 15.19 9.71
CA PRO A 9 -13.83 15.55 9.62
C PRO A 9 -14.59 15.14 10.90
N GLU A 10 -15.60 15.91 11.30
CA GLU A 10 -16.33 15.74 12.58
C GLU A 10 -17.00 14.36 12.72
N GLN A 11 -17.33 13.69 11.61
CA GLN A 11 -17.89 12.34 11.63
C GLN A 11 -16.86 11.23 11.91
N PHE A 12 -15.59 11.58 12.08
CA PHE A 12 -14.52 10.63 12.38
C PHE A 12 -13.71 11.04 13.61
N THR A 13 -13.07 10.05 14.20
CA THR A 13 -11.92 10.23 15.09
C THR A 13 -10.68 9.65 14.39
N ASN A 14 -9.51 10.27 14.57
CA ASN A 14 -8.25 9.77 14.05
C ASN A 14 -7.27 9.61 15.21
N THR A 15 -6.89 8.37 15.50
CA THR A 15 -6.00 8.04 16.61
C THR A 15 -4.65 7.58 16.10
N MET A 16 -3.58 8.23 16.56
CA MET A 16 -2.22 7.82 16.27
C MET A 16 -1.81 6.64 17.17
N ILE A 17 -1.24 5.62 16.56
CA ILE A 17 -0.75 4.40 17.22
C ILE A 17 0.76 4.34 16.98
N LEU A 18 1.53 4.26 18.07
CA LEU A 18 2.98 4.16 18.01
C LEU A 18 3.38 2.69 18.03
N MET A 19 4.04 2.24 16.99
CA MET A 19 4.70 0.94 16.92
C MET A 19 6.19 1.10 17.26
N GLU A 20 6.93 0.01 17.35
CA GLU A 20 8.34 0.06 17.71
C GLU A 20 9.18 0.89 16.71
N ASN A 21 8.91 0.73 15.40
CA ASN A 21 9.74 1.31 14.35
C ASN A 21 8.97 2.25 13.40
N PHE A 22 7.65 2.33 13.50
CA PHE A 22 6.80 3.12 12.61
C PHE A 22 5.54 3.57 13.35
N THR A 23 4.72 4.38 12.67
CA THR A 23 3.44 4.85 13.23
C THR A 23 2.27 4.44 12.35
N MET A 24 1.09 4.37 12.96
CA MET A 24 -0.16 4.11 12.28
C MET A 24 -1.20 5.13 12.71
N GLU A 25 -2.17 5.38 11.85
CA GLU A 25 -3.34 6.20 12.14
C GLU A 25 -4.61 5.37 11.94
N LEU A 26 -5.41 5.25 12.99
CA LEU A 26 -6.70 4.57 12.92
C LEU A 26 -7.80 5.63 12.81
N LEU A 27 -8.41 5.71 11.63
CA LEU A 27 -9.61 6.50 11.39
C LEU A 27 -10.84 5.67 11.71
N GLU A 28 -11.70 6.17 12.60
CA GLU A 28 -12.93 5.50 13.03
C GLU A 28 -14.13 6.43 12.86
N PRO A 29 -15.24 5.95 12.25
CA PRO A 29 -16.50 6.69 12.30
C PRO A 29 -16.99 6.86 13.74
N VAL A 30 -17.55 8.03 14.07
CA VAL A 30 -18.10 8.31 15.40
C VAL A 30 -19.38 7.51 15.66
N GLU A 31 -20.16 7.25 14.59
CA GLU A 31 -21.42 6.52 14.67
C GLU A 31 -21.53 5.43 13.59
N ASN A 32 -22.37 4.44 13.83
CA ASN A 32 -22.71 3.39 12.87
C ASN A 32 -21.48 2.63 12.31
N VAL A 33 -20.53 2.34 13.17
CA VAL A 33 -19.26 1.73 12.77
C VAL A 33 -19.46 0.36 12.15
N GLY A 34 -19.00 0.20 10.91
CA GLY A 34 -19.02 -1.06 10.19
C GLY A 34 -18.06 -2.11 10.78
N SER A 35 -18.30 -3.37 10.45
CA SER A 35 -17.49 -4.49 10.97
C SER A 35 -16.19 -4.73 10.21
N ARG A 36 -15.98 -4.07 9.07
CA ARG A 36 -14.77 -4.19 8.24
C ARG A 36 -13.70 -3.18 8.66
N VAL A 37 -12.47 -3.48 8.28
CA VAL A 37 -11.36 -2.54 8.36
C VAL A 37 -10.57 -2.56 7.06
N VAL A 38 -10.13 -1.38 6.61
CA VAL A 38 -9.20 -1.25 5.49
C VAL A 38 -7.80 -1.01 6.05
N LEU A 39 -6.82 -1.80 5.65
CA LEU A 39 -5.40 -1.51 5.81
C LEU A 39 -4.95 -0.73 4.58
N GLN A 40 -4.66 0.55 4.75
CA GLN A 40 -4.25 1.46 3.69
C GLN A 40 -2.74 1.59 3.67
N LEU A 41 -2.15 1.38 2.48
CA LEU A 41 -0.72 1.47 2.21
C LEU A 41 -0.49 2.58 1.19
N HIS A 42 0.28 3.61 1.58
CA HIS A 42 0.50 4.76 0.71
C HIS A 42 1.51 4.48 -0.41
N GLY A 43 1.37 5.18 -1.53
CA GLY A 43 2.38 5.23 -2.59
C GLY A 43 3.56 6.13 -2.24
N GLY A 44 4.44 6.34 -3.21
CA GLY A 44 5.61 7.20 -3.04
C GLY A 44 6.95 6.52 -3.37
N GLY A 45 6.93 5.45 -4.17
CA GLY A 45 8.14 4.78 -4.68
C GLY A 45 9.02 4.16 -3.60
N TYR A 46 8.47 3.87 -2.42
CA TYR A 46 9.18 3.39 -1.22
C TYR A 46 10.21 4.39 -0.65
N ILE A 47 10.21 5.64 -1.12
CA ILE A 47 11.12 6.71 -0.69
C ILE A 47 10.40 7.93 -0.11
N ALA A 48 9.13 8.11 -0.40
CA ALA A 48 8.34 9.21 0.13
C ALA A 48 7.48 8.76 1.32
N THR A 49 7.37 9.66 2.29
CA THR A 49 6.49 9.49 3.46
C THR A 49 5.03 9.74 3.10
N MET A 50 4.13 9.34 3.98
CA MET A 50 2.68 9.52 3.83
C MET A 50 2.31 11.01 3.70
N LYS A 51 1.40 11.32 2.79
CA LYS A 51 0.85 12.66 2.56
C LYS A 51 -0.56 12.78 3.14
N ASN A 52 -0.98 14.03 3.42
CA ASN A 52 -2.34 14.32 3.92
C ASN A 52 -3.46 13.82 3.00
N ALA A 53 -3.20 13.66 1.71
CA ALA A 53 -4.12 13.05 0.77
C ALA A 53 -4.57 11.65 1.21
N TYR A 54 -3.69 10.86 1.83
CA TYR A 54 -4.03 9.51 2.32
C TYR A 54 -5.01 9.52 3.49
N ARG A 55 -4.98 10.56 4.33
CA ARG A 55 -5.99 10.78 5.36
C ARG A 55 -7.36 11.08 4.76
N SER A 56 -7.39 11.82 3.65
CA SER A 56 -8.63 12.05 2.88
C SER A 56 -9.12 10.79 2.18
N PHE A 57 -8.20 9.98 1.64
CA PHE A 57 -8.56 8.66 1.09
C PHE A 57 -9.07 7.71 2.17
N ALA A 58 -8.52 7.75 3.40
CA ALA A 58 -9.03 6.96 4.51
C ALA A 58 -10.50 7.30 4.82
N ALA A 59 -10.86 8.58 4.85
CA ALA A 59 -12.25 9.00 5.04
C ALA A 59 -13.15 8.47 3.89
N LEU A 60 -12.70 8.57 2.65
CA LEU A 60 -13.43 8.05 1.48
C LEU A 60 -13.58 6.52 1.52
N TYR A 61 -12.53 5.78 1.88
CA TYR A 61 -12.62 4.33 2.05
C TYR A 61 -13.62 3.95 3.14
N SER A 62 -13.64 4.69 4.26
CA SER A 62 -14.61 4.46 5.32
C SER A 62 -16.04 4.63 4.81
N GLU A 63 -16.33 5.73 4.16
CA GLU A 63 -17.67 6.05 3.62
C GLU A 63 -18.13 5.00 2.60
N LEU A 64 -17.29 4.70 1.59
CA LEU A 64 -17.60 3.72 0.55
C LEU A 64 -17.65 2.28 1.10
N GLY A 65 -16.87 1.98 2.13
CA GLY A 65 -16.80 0.68 2.78
C GLY A 65 -17.94 0.41 3.78
N GLY A 66 -18.94 1.28 3.88
CA GLY A 66 -20.07 1.15 4.81
C GLY A 66 -19.66 1.53 6.24
N ASN A 67 -19.07 2.70 6.41
CA ASN A 67 -18.55 3.24 7.66
C ASN A 67 -17.51 2.29 8.32
N CYS A 68 -16.66 1.70 7.52
CA CYS A 68 -15.59 0.85 8.03
C CYS A 68 -14.46 1.68 8.68
N ARG A 69 -13.69 1.07 9.55
CA ARG A 69 -12.43 1.64 10.05
C ARG A 69 -11.37 1.61 8.97
N VAL A 70 -10.41 2.54 9.04
CA VAL A 70 -9.26 2.55 8.15
C VAL A 70 -7.99 2.71 8.96
N LEU A 71 -7.09 1.74 8.86
CA LEU A 71 -5.76 1.81 9.44
C LEU A 71 -4.77 2.21 8.33
N THR A 72 -4.22 3.39 8.43
CA THR A 72 -3.17 3.87 7.52
C THR A 72 -1.83 3.77 8.22
N ILE A 73 -0.80 3.24 7.55
CA ILE A 73 0.52 3.10 8.14
C ILE A 73 1.53 4.05 7.49
N GLU A 74 2.37 4.66 8.32
CA GLU A 74 3.56 5.40 7.92
C GLU A 74 4.75 4.42 8.00
N TYR A 75 4.86 3.54 7.01
CA TYR A 75 5.92 2.53 6.99
C TYR A 75 7.30 3.15 6.71
N ARG A 76 8.35 2.51 7.18
CA ARG A 76 9.74 2.92 6.96
C ARG A 76 10.10 2.94 5.49
N VAL A 77 10.77 3.99 5.04
CA VAL A 77 11.11 4.22 3.64
C VAL A 77 12.63 4.29 3.41
N ALA A 78 13.03 4.00 2.20
CA ALA A 78 14.41 4.15 1.73
C ALA A 78 14.75 5.64 1.54
N PRO A 79 16.04 6.03 1.54
CA PRO A 79 17.22 5.16 1.64
C PRO A 79 17.57 4.73 3.06
N GLU A 80 17.01 5.36 4.11
CA GLU A 80 17.32 5.05 5.50
C GLU A 80 16.93 3.62 5.86
N HIS A 81 15.82 3.15 5.29
CA HIS A 81 15.26 1.83 5.55
C HIS A 81 14.91 1.11 4.23
N PRO A 82 15.89 0.47 3.58
CA PRO A 82 15.64 -0.31 2.36
C PRO A 82 14.79 -1.56 2.64
N TYR A 83 14.49 -2.31 1.59
CA TYR A 83 13.86 -3.63 1.73
C TYR A 83 14.63 -4.50 2.75
N PRO A 84 13.95 -5.19 3.68
CA PRO A 84 12.50 -5.45 3.72
C PRO A 84 11.69 -4.55 4.68
N ALA A 85 12.21 -3.40 5.14
CA ALA A 85 11.63 -2.63 6.24
C ALA A 85 10.13 -2.29 6.03
N ALA A 86 9.73 -1.81 4.85
CA ALA A 86 8.34 -1.48 4.56
C ALA A 86 7.43 -2.73 4.62
N LEU A 87 7.90 -3.87 4.17
CA LEU A 87 7.16 -5.13 4.25
C LEU A 87 7.00 -5.60 5.70
N GLU A 88 8.06 -5.55 6.49
CA GLU A 88 8.04 -5.90 7.91
C GLU A 88 7.02 -5.05 8.68
N ASP A 89 7.01 -3.73 8.44
CA ASP A 89 6.06 -2.82 9.07
C ASP A 89 4.62 -3.14 8.65
N THR A 90 4.41 -3.49 7.37
CA THR A 90 3.09 -3.87 6.86
C THR A 90 2.60 -5.19 7.46
N ILE A 91 3.47 -6.18 7.60
CA ILE A 91 3.16 -7.44 8.28
C ILE A 91 2.80 -7.17 9.75
N ALA A 92 3.59 -6.35 10.44
CA ALA A 92 3.32 -5.98 11.84
C ALA A 92 1.97 -5.27 12.00
N ALA A 93 1.61 -4.37 11.07
CA ALA A 93 0.31 -3.70 11.07
C ALA A 93 -0.86 -4.68 10.82
N TYR A 94 -0.68 -5.65 9.92
CA TYR A 94 -1.67 -6.69 9.67
C TYR A 94 -1.87 -7.57 10.92
N HIS A 95 -0.78 -8.02 11.55
CA HIS A 95 -0.84 -8.78 12.79
C HIS A 95 -1.50 -7.98 13.92
N TRP A 96 -1.18 -6.69 14.03
CA TRP A 96 -1.83 -5.81 15.00
C TRP A 96 -3.36 -5.80 14.81
N LEU A 97 -3.86 -5.73 13.57
CA LEU A 97 -5.30 -5.82 13.31
C LEU A 97 -5.90 -7.15 13.80
N LEU A 98 -5.23 -8.26 13.54
CA LEU A 98 -5.69 -9.57 14.04
C LEU A 98 -5.71 -9.62 15.57
N GLU A 99 -4.70 -9.07 16.23
CA GLU A 99 -4.59 -8.97 17.70
C GLU A 99 -5.67 -8.05 18.30
N GLN A 100 -6.09 -7.00 17.57
CA GLN A 100 -7.22 -6.16 17.96
C GLN A 100 -8.59 -6.86 17.77
N GLY A 101 -8.59 -8.10 17.29
CA GLY A 101 -9.80 -8.90 17.11
C GLY A 101 -10.51 -8.70 15.78
N TYR A 102 -9.87 -8.08 14.78
CA TYR A 102 -10.39 -8.07 13.42
C TYR A 102 -10.10 -9.40 12.74
N PRO A 103 -11.10 -10.21 12.42
CA PRO A 103 -10.86 -11.45 11.70
C PRO A 103 -10.41 -11.13 10.26
N ALA A 104 -9.53 -11.98 9.70
CA ALA A 104 -8.91 -11.75 8.39
C ALA A 104 -9.94 -11.52 7.27
N GLU A 105 -11.08 -12.21 7.33
CA GLU A 105 -12.20 -12.06 6.37
C GLU A 105 -12.93 -10.71 6.48
N LYS A 106 -12.56 -9.86 7.44
CA LYS A 106 -13.06 -8.49 7.58
C LYS A 106 -12.01 -7.43 7.23
N ILE A 107 -10.79 -7.84 6.94
CA ILE A 107 -9.70 -6.96 6.53
C ILE A 107 -9.67 -6.87 5.00
N VAL A 108 -9.62 -5.65 4.46
CA VAL A 108 -9.31 -5.38 3.05
C VAL A 108 -7.98 -4.62 3.04
N VAL A 109 -7.06 -5.00 2.17
CA VAL A 109 -5.80 -4.27 1.98
C VAL A 109 -5.94 -3.40 0.72
N ALA A 110 -5.62 -2.12 0.84
CA ALA A 110 -5.70 -1.18 -0.28
C ALA A 110 -4.43 -0.34 -0.38
N GLY A 111 -3.92 -0.15 -1.59
CA GLY A 111 -2.74 0.67 -1.82
C GLY A 111 -2.60 1.12 -3.26
N ASP A 112 -1.83 2.17 -3.46
CA ASP A 112 -1.52 2.73 -4.77
C ASP A 112 -0.01 2.71 -5.04
N SER A 113 0.39 2.60 -6.30
CA SER A 113 1.79 2.65 -6.73
C SER A 113 2.67 1.67 -5.91
N ALA A 114 3.70 2.14 -5.20
CA ALA A 114 4.50 1.33 -4.27
C ALA A 114 3.64 0.68 -3.19
N GLY A 115 2.64 1.39 -2.63
CA GLY A 115 1.70 0.83 -1.67
C GLY A 115 0.82 -0.29 -2.26
N GLY A 116 0.49 -0.20 -3.55
CA GLY A 116 -0.18 -1.27 -4.28
C GLY A 116 0.70 -2.51 -4.45
N GLY A 117 1.96 -2.31 -4.80
CA GLY A 117 2.97 -3.39 -4.82
C GLY A 117 3.14 -4.03 -3.45
N LEU A 118 3.22 -3.20 -2.40
CA LEU A 118 3.36 -3.65 -1.02
C LEU A 118 2.14 -4.44 -0.52
N ALA A 119 0.91 -4.06 -0.95
CA ALA A 119 -0.31 -4.81 -0.64
C ALA A 119 -0.29 -6.22 -1.23
N LEU A 120 0.21 -6.36 -2.46
CA LEU A 120 0.40 -7.66 -3.11
C LEU A 120 1.50 -8.47 -2.41
N ALA A 121 2.64 -7.83 -2.11
CA ALA A 121 3.76 -8.46 -1.39
C ALA A 121 3.35 -8.99 -0.02
N LEU A 122 2.57 -8.22 0.76
CA LEU A 122 1.99 -8.67 2.02
C LEU A 122 1.21 -9.97 1.84
N CYS A 123 0.28 -10.00 0.87
CA CYS A 123 -0.58 -11.18 0.68
C CYS A 123 0.19 -12.39 0.16
N LEU A 124 1.21 -12.20 -0.68
CA LEU A 124 2.13 -13.27 -1.09
C LEU A 124 2.90 -13.81 0.13
N TRP A 125 3.39 -12.90 0.99
CA TRP A 125 4.09 -13.29 2.20
C TRP A 125 3.19 -14.09 3.15
N LEU A 126 1.98 -13.59 3.45
CA LEU A 126 1.00 -14.30 4.29
C LEU A 126 0.67 -15.69 3.74
N LYS A 127 0.41 -15.77 2.42
CA LYS A 127 0.13 -17.05 1.74
C LYS A 127 1.28 -18.04 1.92
N ASN A 128 2.51 -17.61 1.66
CA ASN A 128 3.68 -18.48 1.72
C ASN A 128 3.99 -18.95 3.16
N HIS A 129 3.60 -18.13 4.16
CA HIS A 129 3.72 -18.48 5.58
C HIS A 129 2.50 -19.20 6.14
N LYS A 130 1.47 -19.47 5.28
CA LYS A 130 0.21 -20.13 5.67
C LYS A 130 -0.55 -19.38 6.76
N GLU A 131 -0.47 -18.07 6.72
CA GLU A 131 -1.21 -17.18 7.61
C GLU A 131 -2.59 -16.81 7.04
N PRO A 132 -3.53 -16.38 7.87
CA PRO A 132 -4.86 -15.96 7.39
C PRO A 132 -4.75 -14.81 6.37
N LEU A 133 -5.39 -14.97 5.22
CA LEU A 133 -5.40 -13.97 4.16
C LEU A 133 -6.55 -12.97 4.35
N PRO A 134 -6.38 -11.70 3.95
CA PRO A 134 -7.45 -10.70 3.97
C PRO A 134 -8.60 -11.10 3.04
N SER A 135 -9.75 -10.47 3.22
CA SER A 135 -10.93 -10.70 2.39
C SER A 135 -10.80 -10.23 0.94
N GLY A 136 -9.86 -9.35 0.67
CA GLY A 136 -9.57 -8.84 -0.66
C GLY A 136 -8.47 -7.80 -0.68
N VAL A 137 -7.96 -7.54 -1.88
CA VAL A 137 -6.92 -6.54 -2.16
C VAL A 137 -7.42 -5.57 -3.22
N ILE A 138 -7.18 -4.28 -3.01
CA ILE A 138 -7.40 -3.21 -3.99
C ILE A 138 -6.04 -2.60 -4.30
N ALA A 139 -5.56 -2.78 -5.52
CA ALA A 139 -4.28 -2.27 -5.98
C ALA A 139 -4.52 -1.25 -7.12
N MET A 140 -4.18 0.01 -6.85
CA MET A 140 -4.37 1.10 -7.81
C MET A 140 -3.01 1.47 -8.41
N SER A 141 -2.90 1.35 -9.74
CA SER A 141 -1.64 1.58 -10.47
C SER A 141 -0.43 0.96 -9.74
N PRO A 142 -0.51 -0.33 -9.34
CA PRO A 142 0.48 -0.91 -8.45
C PRO A 142 1.85 -1.03 -9.14
N TRP A 143 2.92 -0.68 -8.41
CA TRP A 143 4.27 -0.94 -8.90
C TRP A 143 4.66 -2.38 -8.56
N THR A 144 4.52 -3.25 -9.56
CA THR A 144 4.66 -4.71 -9.40
C THR A 144 5.96 -5.27 -9.94
N ASP A 145 6.73 -4.47 -10.69
CA ASP A 145 7.97 -4.91 -11.35
C ASP A 145 9.08 -3.85 -11.19
N LEU A 146 10.00 -4.11 -10.26
CA LEU A 146 11.17 -3.28 -10.03
C LEU A 146 12.33 -3.63 -10.97
N THR A 147 12.16 -4.63 -11.86
CA THR A 147 13.10 -4.88 -12.97
C THR A 147 12.86 -3.97 -14.16
N ILE A 148 11.72 -3.27 -14.19
CA ILE A 148 11.32 -2.35 -15.26
C ILE A 148 11.26 -3.08 -16.61
N SER A 149 10.76 -4.31 -16.64
CA SER A 149 10.71 -5.15 -17.83
C SER A 149 9.44 -4.97 -18.65
N GLY A 150 8.44 -4.25 -18.14
CA GLY A 150 7.15 -4.06 -18.80
C GLY A 150 7.25 -3.26 -20.11
N GLU A 151 6.57 -3.71 -21.16
CA GLU A 151 6.53 -3.00 -22.46
C GLU A 151 5.94 -1.58 -22.30
N SER A 152 5.03 -1.39 -21.37
CA SER A 152 4.40 -0.09 -21.08
C SER A 152 5.39 0.99 -20.66
N VAL A 153 6.52 0.62 -20.06
CA VAL A 153 7.58 1.56 -19.68
C VAL A 153 8.12 2.30 -20.92
N GLU A 154 8.22 1.64 -22.06
CA GLU A 154 8.66 2.24 -23.31
C GLU A 154 7.50 2.84 -24.12
N THR A 155 6.41 2.10 -24.27
CA THR A 155 5.30 2.51 -25.16
C THR A 155 4.46 3.65 -24.60
N ASN A 156 4.45 3.84 -23.31
CA ASN A 156 3.71 4.91 -22.61
C ASN A 156 4.60 6.05 -22.12
N PHE A 157 5.92 6.00 -22.33
CA PHE A 157 6.86 7.02 -21.87
C PHE A 157 6.44 8.45 -22.23
N GLU A 158 5.99 8.70 -23.47
CA GLU A 158 5.55 10.02 -23.93
C GLU A 158 4.11 10.37 -23.50
N LYS A 159 3.36 9.40 -23.00
CA LYS A 159 1.93 9.53 -22.70
C LYS A 159 1.65 9.65 -21.22
N ASP A 160 2.50 9.05 -20.38
CA ASP A 160 2.32 9.05 -18.93
C ASP A 160 2.47 10.47 -18.37
N PRO A 161 1.40 11.06 -17.79
CA PRO A 161 1.45 12.43 -17.30
C PRO A 161 2.30 12.59 -16.03
N LEU A 162 2.55 11.48 -15.30
CA LEU A 162 3.27 11.50 -14.03
C LEU A 162 4.76 11.15 -14.22
N PHE A 163 5.07 10.06 -14.92
CA PHE A 163 6.43 9.51 -15.02
C PHE A 163 7.11 9.77 -16.36
N GLY A 164 6.36 10.12 -17.41
CA GLY A 164 6.87 10.22 -18.76
C GLY A 164 8.07 11.14 -18.96
N LYS A 165 8.19 12.20 -18.15
CA LYS A 165 9.35 13.13 -18.17
C LYS A 165 10.39 12.83 -17.10
N THR A 166 10.14 11.87 -16.25
CA THR A 166 10.96 11.52 -15.08
C THR A 166 11.25 10.02 -15.01
N ARG A 167 11.29 9.37 -16.20
CA ARG A 167 11.57 7.93 -16.35
C ARG A 167 12.73 7.46 -15.48
N ASP A 168 13.80 8.27 -15.44
CA ASP A 168 14.98 7.94 -14.63
C ASP A 168 14.66 7.85 -13.13
N SER A 169 13.61 8.52 -12.66
CA SER A 169 13.19 8.41 -11.25
C SER A 169 12.63 7.03 -10.90
N MET A 170 12.09 6.28 -11.86
CA MET A 170 11.70 4.89 -11.68
C MET A 170 12.91 3.94 -11.58
N LEU A 171 14.09 4.38 -12.03
CA LEU A 171 15.33 3.65 -11.91
C LEU A 171 16.00 3.81 -10.53
N TYR A 172 15.52 4.75 -9.71
CA TYR A 172 16.02 4.95 -8.33
C TYR A 172 15.49 3.92 -7.32
N ASN A 173 14.92 2.83 -7.81
CA ASN A 173 14.57 1.70 -6.98
C ASN A 173 15.76 1.11 -6.21
N LYS A 174 17.01 1.47 -6.55
CA LYS A 174 18.21 1.03 -5.86
C LYS A 174 18.22 1.36 -4.38
N ASP A 175 17.66 2.50 -4.00
CA ASP A 175 17.61 2.90 -2.60
C ASP A 175 16.72 1.95 -1.79
N TYR A 176 15.60 1.50 -2.38
CA TYR A 176 14.73 0.49 -1.76
C TYR A 176 15.26 -0.92 -1.94
N LEU A 177 15.73 -1.25 -3.14
CA LEU A 177 16.16 -2.59 -3.51
C LEU A 177 17.45 -3.02 -2.78
N GLY A 178 18.41 -2.09 -2.60
CA GLY A 178 19.75 -2.43 -2.11
C GLY A 178 20.43 -3.47 -2.99
N ASP A 179 21.03 -4.47 -2.36
CA ASP A 179 21.70 -5.59 -3.04
C ASP A 179 20.77 -6.82 -3.26
N ASN A 180 19.47 -6.66 -3.06
CA ASN A 180 18.51 -7.75 -3.21
C ASN A 180 18.21 -8.04 -4.68
N ASP A 181 17.76 -9.26 -4.96
CA ASP A 181 17.31 -9.70 -6.29
C ASP A 181 16.00 -8.98 -6.63
N PRO A 182 15.94 -8.16 -7.69
CA PRO A 182 14.72 -7.46 -8.08
C PRO A 182 13.58 -8.41 -8.52
N THR A 183 13.87 -9.67 -8.82
CA THR A 183 12.85 -10.68 -9.15
C THR A 183 12.25 -11.37 -7.93
N ASN A 184 12.70 -11.02 -6.72
CA ASN A 184 12.07 -11.50 -5.49
C ASN A 184 10.60 -11.06 -5.46
N GLU A 185 9.68 -12.01 -5.28
CA GLU A 185 8.23 -11.79 -5.32
C GLU A 185 7.70 -10.80 -4.25
N TYR A 186 8.46 -10.57 -3.18
CA TYR A 186 8.12 -9.58 -2.16
C TYR A 186 8.63 -8.18 -2.50
N ILE A 187 9.49 -8.07 -3.51
CA ILE A 187 9.97 -6.80 -4.07
C ILE A 187 9.18 -6.49 -5.34
N SER A 188 9.11 -7.46 -6.25
CA SER A 188 8.39 -7.41 -7.51
C SER A 188 7.28 -8.47 -7.54
N PRO A 189 6.09 -8.15 -7.03
CA PRO A 189 4.96 -9.07 -6.95
C PRO A 189 4.55 -9.70 -8.30
N LEU A 190 4.94 -9.10 -9.41
CA LEU A 190 4.75 -9.68 -10.75
C LEU A 190 5.26 -11.13 -10.84
N PHE A 191 6.31 -11.48 -10.12
CA PHE A 191 6.93 -12.81 -10.15
C PHE A 191 6.36 -13.78 -9.12
N GLY A 192 5.33 -13.37 -8.37
CA GLY A 192 4.69 -14.20 -7.35
C GLY A 192 3.73 -15.24 -7.91
N ASP A 193 3.45 -16.25 -7.10
CA ASP A 193 2.41 -17.25 -7.36
C ASP A 193 1.08 -16.82 -6.74
N TYR A 194 0.06 -16.61 -7.58
CA TYR A 194 -1.27 -16.13 -7.19
C TYR A 194 -2.30 -17.24 -7.01
N GLU A 195 -1.93 -18.51 -7.07
CA GLU A 195 -2.87 -19.60 -6.75
C GLU A 195 -3.29 -19.50 -5.27
N GLY A 196 -4.62 -19.48 -5.04
CA GLY A 196 -5.18 -19.32 -3.69
C GLY A 196 -5.09 -17.89 -3.12
N PHE A 197 -4.74 -16.89 -3.94
CA PHE A 197 -4.72 -15.49 -3.55
C PHE A 197 -6.15 -14.97 -3.23
N PRO A 198 -6.31 -13.98 -2.33
CA PRO A 198 -7.62 -13.38 -2.07
C PRO A 198 -8.17 -12.66 -3.32
N PRO A 199 -9.46 -12.36 -3.37
CA PRO A 199 -10.04 -11.53 -4.43
C PRO A 199 -9.24 -10.27 -4.64
N LEU A 200 -8.86 -9.99 -5.89
CA LEU A 200 -7.97 -8.91 -6.27
C LEU A 200 -8.63 -7.97 -7.27
N LEU A 201 -8.71 -6.69 -6.94
CA LEU A 201 -9.07 -5.62 -7.86
C LEU A 201 -7.82 -4.84 -8.22
N ILE A 202 -7.47 -4.83 -9.51
CA ILE A 202 -6.42 -3.96 -10.05
C ILE A 202 -7.08 -2.88 -10.89
N GLN A 203 -6.70 -1.63 -10.65
CA GLN A 203 -7.08 -0.49 -11.48
C GLN A 203 -5.82 0.21 -11.94
N VAL A 204 -5.70 0.44 -13.25
CA VAL A 204 -4.55 1.11 -13.88
C VAL A 204 -5.01 1.91 -15.09
N GLY A 205 -4.37 3.02 -15.36
CA GLY A 205 -4.65 3.86 -16.54
C GLY A 205 -3.92 3.34 -17.78
N SER A 206 -4.60 3.33 -18.91
CA SER A 206 -4.06 2.81 -20.19
C SER A 206 -2.83 3.57 -20.73
N TYR A 207 -2.53 4.74 -20.20
CA TYR A 207 -1.36 5.54 -20.56
C TYR A 207 -0.26 5.54 -19.51
N GLU A 208 -0.44 4.78 -18.44
CA GLU A 208 0.58 4.67 -17.39
C GLU A 208 1.74 3.77 -17.83
N MET A 209 2.93 4.12 -17.37
CA MET A 209 4.12 3.27 -17.53
C MET A 209 4.05 2.02 -16.63
N LEU A 210 3.21 2.05 -15.60
CA LEU A 210 2.96 0.91 -14.69
C LEU A 210 1.84 -0.05 -15.18
N LEU A 211 1.34 0.12 -16.42
CA LEU A 211 0.29 -0.71 -17.01
C LEU A 211 0.69 -2.19 -17.11
#